data_f39699908107d551272eef116073358d
#
_entry.id   f39699908107d551272eef116073358d
#
_cell.length_a   1.000
_cell.length_b   1.000
_cell.length_c   1.000
_cell.angle_alpha   90.00
_cell.angle_beta   90.00
_cell.angle_gamma   90.00
#
_symmetry.space_group_name_H-M   'P 1'
#
loop_
_entity.id
_entity.type
_entity.pdbx_description
1 polymer ?
#
loop_
_entity_poly.entity_id
_entity_poly.type
_entity_poly.pdbx_seq_one_letter_code
_entity_poly.pdbx_strand_id
1 'polypeptide(L)'
;ESYSDYSALTMGSGGDLLVTMAGGSNIAGQLPASSPKVNAEWVYAENPEVIIKVAASGKNETELREIHDKIASRTGIANTRAVKNGRVYVMSNSITYGPRSAVGLVYLAKILHPTEFEDIEPLEILDGYAGRFVPGANTTPVFSP
;
A
#
# COMPACT_ATOMS: atom_id res chain seq x y z
N GLU A 1 4.87 4.30 -1.39
CA GLU A 1 4.75 5.58 -2.10
C GLU A 1 3.48 6.31 -1.65
N SER A 2 3.61 7.58 -1.25
CA SER A 2 2.51 8.44 -0.82
C SER A 2 1.72 8.98 -2.03
N TYR A 3 1.06 10.12 -1.89
CA TYR A 3 0.15 10.66 -2.92
C TYR A 3 0.81 11.08 -4.22
N SER A 4 2.03 11.62 -4.17
CA SER A 4 2.78 11.98 -5.38
C SER A 4 3.77 10.90 -5.79
N ASP A 5 4.15 10.92 -7.07
CA ASP A 5 5.12 9.99 -7.62
C ASP A 5 6.46 10.12 -6.88
N TYR A 6 7.00 8.96 -6.48
CA TYR A 6 8.26 8.83 -5.73
C TYR A 6 8.28 9.48 -4.33
N SER A 7 7.15 9.91 -3.80
CA SER A 7 7.09 10.39 -2.42
C SER A 7 7.05 9.22 -1.46
N ALA A 8 8.07 9.06 -0.65
CA ALA A 8 8.16 8.03 0.37
C ALA A 8 7.67 8.53 1.73
N LEU A 9 7.35 7.61 2.62
CA LEU A 9 7.02 7.88 4.02
C LEU A 9 8.16 7.35 4.89
N THR A 10 8.64 8.18 5.80
CA THR A 10 9.76 7.83 6.68
C THR A 10 9.31 7.42 8.06
N MET A 11 10.27 7.07 8.91
CA MET A 11 10.06 6.69 10.31
C MET A 11 9.12 7.67 11.03
N GLY A 12 8.16 7.12 11.77
CA GLY A 12 7.19 7.88 12.54
C GLY A 12 6.00 8.42 11.76
N SER A 13 5.97 8.26 10.42
CA SER A 13 4.77 8.54 9.64
C SER A 13 3.69 7.46 9.85
N GLY A 14 2.41 7.81 9.63
CA GLY A 14 1.33 6.82 9.74
C GLY A 14 1.51 5.61 8.82
N GLY A 15 2.07 5.80 7.63
CA GLY A 15 2.34 4.69 6.71
C GLY A 15 3.52 3.82 7.16
N ASP A 16 4.56 4.41 7.73
CA ASP A 16 5.65 3.67 8.35
C ASP A 16 5.17 2.82 9.53
N LEU A 17 4.33 3.42 10.38
CA LEU A 17 3.74 2.73 11.51
C LEU A 17 2.91 1.51 11.07
N LEU A 18 2.05 1.68 10.04
CA LEU A 18 1.25 0.57 9.49
C LEU A 18 2.14 -0.56 8.96
N VAL A 19 3.19 -0.25 8.20
CA VAL A 19 4.14 -1.24 7.68
C VAL A 19 4.83 -1.97 8.81
N THR A 20 5.30 -1.26 9.82
CA THR A 20 6.00 -1.84 10.97
C THR A 20 5.07 -2.73 11.81
N MET A 21 3.84 -2.28 12.08
CA MET A 21 2.83 -3.06 12.80
C MET A 21 2.42 -4.33 12.04
N ALA A 22 2.43 -4.28 10.71
CA ALA A 22 2.19 -5.44 9.85
C ALA A 22 3.42 -6.37 9.75
N GLY A 23 4.49 -6.14 10.49
CA GLY A 23 5.71 -6.96 10.47
C GLY A 23 6.65 -6.68 9.31
N GLY A 24 6.44 -5.58 8.57
CA GLY A 24 7.30 -5.16 7.47
C GLY A 24 8.44 -4.22 7.90
N SER A 25 9.39 -4.03 6.98
CA SER A 25 10.47 -3.04 7.11
C SER A 25 10.35 -1.99 6.02
N ASN A 26 10.23 -0.72 6.43
CA ASN A 26 10.16 0.40 5.49
C ASN A 26 11.56 0.82 5.07
N ILE A 27 11.93 0.55 3.81
CA ILE A 27 13.24 0.91 3.26
C ILE A 27 13.53 2.42 3.28
N ALA A 28 12.49 3.27 3.29
CA ALA A 28 12.62 4.73 3.38
C ALA A 28 12.66 5.24 4.83
N GLY A 29 12.57 4.37 5.84
CA GLY A 29 12.49 4.75 7.25
C GLY A 29 13.64 5.63 7.72
N GLN A 30 14.85 5.42 7.20
CA GLN A 30 16.06 6.14 7.61
C GLN A 30 16.36 7.41 6.78
N LEU A 31 15.51 7.75 5.81
CA LEU A 31 15.73 8.96 5.02
C LEU A 31 15.50 10.23 5.86
N PRO A 32 16.29 11.30 5.64
CA PRO A 32 16.37 12.44 6.56
C PRO A 32 15.19 13.41 6.54
N ALA A 33 14.18 13.18 5.69
CA ALA A 33 13.02 14.06 5.57
C ALA A 33 11.73 13.31 5.90
N SER A 34 10.70 14.00 6.40
CA SER A 34 9.41 13.39 6.77
C SER A 34 8.61 12.83 5.58
N SER A 35 8.85 13.35 4.38
CA SER A 35 8.22 12.90 3.13
C SER A 35 9.21 13.09 1.98
N PRO A 36 10.31 12.33 1.95
CA PRO A 36 11.35 12.52 0.96
C PRO A 36 10.85 12.12 -0.42
N LYS A 37 11.31 12.83 -1.43
CA LYS A 37 11.13 12.45 -2.82
C LYS A 37 12.37 11.65 -3.24
N VAL A 38 12.19 10.37 -3.52
CA VAL A 38 13.21 9.49 -4.07
C VAL A 38 13.14 9.47 -5.60
N ASN A 39 13.95 8.68 -6.27
CA ASN A 39 13.91 8.50 -7.71
C ASN A 39 13.92 7.00 -8.09
N ALA A 40 13.75 6.72 -9.37
CA ALA A 40 13.71 5.34 -9.86
C ALA A 40 15.02 4.58 -9.60
N GLU A 41 16.16 5.24 -9.67
CA GLU A 41 17.48 4.67 -9.43
C GLU A 41 17.63 4.22 -7.98
N TRP A 42 17.19 5.06 -7.04
CA TRP A 42 17.18 4.73 -5.62
C TRP A 42 16.26 3.52 -5.35
N VAL A 43 15.03 3.52 -5.88
CA VAL A 43 14.11 2.39 -5.70
C VAL A 43 14.69 1.10 -6.31
N TYR A 44 15.36 1.20 -7.47
CA TYR A 44 16.01 0.05 -8.09
C TYR A 44 17.17 -0.48 -7.24
N ALA A 45 17.99 0.41 -6.67
CA ALA A 45 19.11 0.03 -5.80
C ALA A 45 18.66 -0.64 -4.51
N GLU A 46 17.61 -0.11 -3.87
CA GLU A 46 16.99 -0.71 -2.67
C GLU A 46 16.26 -2.03 -2.97
N ASN A 47 15.83 -2.22 -4.22
CA ASN A 47 15.21 -3.43 -4.75
C ASN A 47 14.14 -4.04 -3.83
N PRO A 48 13.05 -3.31 -3.51
CA PRO A 48 12.04 -3.74 -2.56
C PRO A 48 11.34 -5.03 -2.98
N GLU A 49 10.91 -5.81 -1.99
CA GLU A 49 10.10 -7.01 -2.20
C GLU A 49 8.63 -6.68 -2.46
N VAL A 50 8.17 -5.57 -1.92
CA VAL A 50 6.78 -5.08 -2.04
C VAL A 50 6.80 -3.58 -2.29
N ILE A 51 5.96 -3.12 -3.21
CA ILE A 51 5.69 -1.69 -3.42
C ILE A 51 4.23 -1.43 -3.07
N ILE A 52 4.00 -0.47 -2.19
CA ILE A 52 2.65 -0.03 -1.81
C ILE A 52 2.48 1.44 -2.18
N LYS A 53 1.43 1.72 -2.94
CA LYS A 53 0.98 3.06 -3.29
C LYS A 53 -0.28 3.40 -2.53
N VAL A 54 -0.27 4.53 -1.83
CA VAL A 54 -1.50 5.10 -1.26
C VAL A 54 -2.16 6.00 -2.28
N ALA A 55 -3.39 5.67 -2.67
CA ALA A 55 -4.23 6.45 -3.57
C ALA A 55 -5.29 7.23 -2.81
N ALA A 56 -5.78 8.33 -3.39
CA ALA A 56 -6.90 9.09 -2.83
C ALA A 56 -8.16 8.21 -2.68
N SER A 57 -8.99 8.50 -1.67
CA SER A 57 -10.27 7.82 -1.45
C SER A 57 -11.23 8.00 -2.62
N GLY A 58 -12.18 7.08 -2.75
CA GLY A 58 -13.27 7.16 -3.72
C GLY A 58 -12.92 6.68 -5.14
N LYS A 59 -11.71 6.15 -5.34
CA LYS A 59 -11.33 5.53 -6.61
C LYS A 59 -11.98 4.16 -6.76
N ASN A 60 -12.43 3.87 -7.99
CA ASN A 60 -12.92 2.56 -8.36
C ASN A 60 -11.76 1.62 -8.74
N GLU A 61 -12.06 0.37 -8.99
CA GLU A 61 -11.06 -0.66 -9.32
C GLU A 61 -10.26 -0.31 -10.59
N THR A 62 -10.91 0.21 -11.63
CA THR A 62 -10.25 0.61 -12.88
C THR A 62 -9.20 1.69 -12.63
N GLU A 63 -9.54 2.72 -11.87
CA GLU A 63 -8.62 3.80 -11.52
C GLU A 63 -7.44 3.30 -10.66
N LEU A 64 -7.68 2.37 -9.75
CA LEU A 64 -6.61 1.76 -8.95
C LEU A 64 -5.69 0.91 -9.83
N ARG A 65 -6.24 0.16 -10.80
CA ARG A 65 -5.48 -0.61 -11.79
C ARG A 65 -4.60 0.29 -12.66
N GLU A 66 -5.12 1.41 -13.15
CA GLU A 66 -4.34 2.39 -13.92
C GLU A 66 -3.14 2.93 -13.14
N ILE A 67 -3.34 3.21 -11.84
CA ILE A 67 -2.24 3.64 -10.95
C ILE A 67 -1.20 2.52 -10.79
N HIS A 68 -1.63 1.28 -10.60
CA HIS A 68 -0.76 0.11 -10.52
C HIS A 68 0.09 -0.03 -11.77
N ASP A 69 -0.55 -0.05 -12.95
CA ASP A 69 0.12 -0.26 -14.23
C ASP A 69 1.12 0.86 -14.54
N LYS A 70 0.77 2.10 -14.20
CA LYS A 70 1.68 3.23 -14.28
C LYS A 70 2.93 3.03 -13.42
N ILE A 71 2.81 2.49 -12.21
CA ILE A 71 3.95 2.25 -11.33
C ILE A 71 4.78 1.09 -11.85
N ALA A 72 4.15 -0.03 -12.17
CA ALA A 72 4.82 -1.24 -12.61
C ALA A 72 5.61 -1.04 -13.93
N SER A 73 5.13 -0.15 -14.80
CA SER A 73 5.79 0.17 -16.09
C SER A 73 6.88 1.23 -16.01
N ARG A 74 7.11 1.88 -14.86
CA ARG A 74 8.15 2.92 -14.73
C ARG A 74 9.54 2.36 -15.01
N THR A 75 10.31 3.05 -15.84
CA THR A 75 11.71 2.71 -16.11
C THR A 75 12.51 2.61 -14.80
N GLY A 76 13.28 1.54 -14.64
CA GLY A 76 13.99 1.23 -13.40
C GLY A 76 13.16 0.43 -12.39
N ILE A 77 11.93 0.84 -12.11
CA ILE A 77 11.05 0.12 -11.17
C ILE A 77 10.60 -1.23 -11.72
N ALA A 78 10.32 -1.34 -13.02
CA ALA A 78 9.92 -2.58 -13.70
C ALA A 78 10.89 -3.75 -13.49
N ASN A 79 12.14 -3.47 -13.14
CA ASN A 79 13.18 -4.49 -12.90
C ASN A 79 13.35 -4.88 -11.43
N THR A 80 12.58 -4.28 -10.50
CA THR A 80 12.62 -4.62 -9.06
C THR A 80 11.98 -5.97 -8.79
N ARG A 81 12.34 -6.59 -7.65
CA ARG A 81 11.71 -7.82 -7.17
C ARG A 81 10.21 -7.68 -7.02
N ALA A 82 9.74 -6.54 -6.51
CA ALA A 82 8.33 -6.27 -6.34
C ALA A 82 7.54 -6.42 -7.65
N VAL A 83 8.00 -5.79 -8.74
CA VAL A 83 7.32 -5.88 -10.05
C VAL A 83 7.43 -7.27 -10.64
N LYS A 84 8.62 -7.87 -10.63
CA LYS A 84 8.84 -9.22 -11.19
C LYS A 84 8.00 -10.31 -10.52
N ASN A 85 7.69 -10.13 -9.24
CA ASN A 85 6.90 -11.08 -8.45
C ASN A 85 5.41 -10.67 -8.33
N GLY A 86 4.94 -9.65 -9.07
CA GLY A 86 3.55 -9.18 -8.99
C GLY A 86 3.18 -8.57 -7.63
N ARG A 87 4.14 -8.03 -6.87
CA ARG A 87 3.93 -7.52 -5.52
C ARG A 87 3.90 -5.98 -5.47
N VAL A 88 3.16 -5.39 -6.39
CA VAL A 88 2.83 -3.96 -6.41
C VAL A 88 1.36 -3.81 -6.05
N TYR A 89 1.06 -3.03 -5.03
CA TYR A 89 -0.30 -2.87 -4.51
C TYR A 89 -0.68 -1.38 -4.45
N VAL A 90 -1.94 -1.09 -4.74
CA VAL A 90 -2.50 0.26 -4.58
C VAL A 90 -3.58 0.22 -3.52
N MET A 91 -3.37 0.90 -2.41
CA MET A 91 -4.28 0.95 -1.28
C MET A 91 -4.98 2.31 -1.20
N SER A 92 -6.29 2.30 -0.98
CA SER A 92 -7.05 3.53 -0.77
C SER A 92 -6.66 4.20 0.54
N ASN A 93 -6.52 5.52 0.51
CA ASN A 93 -6.40 6.34 1.71
C ASN A 93 -7.52 6.07 2.74
N SER A 94 -8.70 5.65 2.30
CA SER A 94 -9.84 5.38 3.19
C SER A 94 -9.59 4.28 4.22
N ILE A 95 -8.62 3.39 3.98
CA ILE A 95 -8.23 2.30 4.88
C ILE A 95 -6.80 2.42 5.42
N THR A 96 -6.02 3.38 4.95
CA THR A 96 -4.64 3.60 5.45
C THR A 96 -4.58 4.64 6.54
N TYR A 97 -5.62 5.46 6.69
CA TYR A 97 -5.72 6.50 7.71
C TYR A 97 -7.11 6.51 8.37
N GLY A 98 -7.18 7.04 9.58
CA GLY A 98 -8.41 7.20 10.33
C GLY A 98 -8.97 5.89 10.91
N PRO A 99 -10.27 5.86 11.25
CA PRO A 99 -10.87 4.75 12.01
C PRO A 99 -10.81 3.38 11.31
N ARG A 100 -10.70 3.36 9.97
CA ARG A 100 -10.61 2.14 9.17
C ARG A 100 -9.17 1.64 8.98
N SER A 101 -8.17 2.29 9.55
CA SER A 101 -6.75 1.88 9.43
C SER A 101 -6.48 0.48 10.01
N ALA A 102 -7.31 0.00 10.92
CA ALA A 102 -7.25 -1.38 11.38
C ALA A 102 -7.47 -2.40 10.24
N VAL A 103 -8.40 -2.10 9.30
CA VAL A 103 -8.61 -2.92 8.11
C VAL A 103 -7.39 -2.83 7.17
N GLY A 104 -6.85 -1.63 6.99
CA GLY A 104 -5.62 -1.42 6.21
C GLY A 104 -4.43 -2.20 6.78
N LEU A 105 -4.34 -2.30 8.11
CA LEU A 105 -3.33 -3.13 8.77
C LEU A 105 -3.49 -4.61 8.43
N VAL A 106 -4.72 -5.14 8.43
CA VAL A 106 -4.99 -6.54 8.05
C VAL A 106 -4.64 -6.80 6.60
N TYR A 107 -4.98 -5.88 5.67
CA TYR A 107 -4.54 -5.97 4.27
C TYR A 107 -3.01 -6.01 4.16
N LEU A 108 -2.31 -5.12 4.86
CA LEU A 108 -0.84 -5.10 4.85
C LEU A 108 -0.25 -6.39 5.42
N ALA A 109 -0.79 -6.90 6.51
CA ALA A 109 -0.34 -8.17 7.09
C ALA A 109 -0.51 -9.32 6.09
N LYS A 110 -1.65 -9.43 5.41
CA LYS A 110 -1.88 -10.43 4.35
C LYS A 110 -0.95 -10.25 3.16
N ILE A 111 -0.67 -9.01 2.74
CA ILE A 111 0.30 -8.72 1.67
C ILE A 111 1.71 -9.15 2.06
N LEU A 112 2.14 -8.86 3.28
CA LEU A 112 3.50 -9.13 3.72
C LEU A 112 3.72 -10.59 4.12
N HIS A 113 2.71 -11.24 4.69
CA HIS A 113 2.74 -12.58 5.24
C HIS A 113 1.55 -13.42 4.70
N PRO A 114 1.52 -13.72 3.38
CA PRO A 114 0.34 -14.34 2.75
C PRO A 114 0.01 -15.72 3.31
N THR A 115 1.00 -16.49 3.73
CA THR A 115 0.80 -17.83 4.28
C THR A 115 0.17 -17.78 5.68
N GLU A 116 0.65 -16.87 6.52
CA GLU A 116 0.17 -16.71 7.90
C GLU A 116 -1.24 -16.12 7.98
N PHE A 117 -1.66 -15.40 6.94
CA PHE A 117 -2.96 -14.76 6.82
C PHE A 117 -3.83 -15.35 5.71
N GLU A 118 -3.58 -16.61 5.33
CA GLU A 118 -4.29 -17.29 4.24
C GLU A 118 -5.81 -17.28 4.45
N ASP A 119 -6.25 -17.64 5.65
CA ASP A 119 -7.67 -17.75 6.02
C ASP A 119 -8.36 -16.40 6.33
N ILE A 120 -7.63 -15.28 6.24
CA ILE A 120 -8.19 -13.96 6.56
C ILE A 120 -8.64 -13.27 5.27
N GLU A 121 -9.91 -12.86 5.23
CA GLU A 121 -10.47 -12.07 4.14
C GLU A 121 -10.70 -10.61 4.57
N PRO A 122 -9.78 -9.69 4.26
CA PRO A 122 -9.87 -8.30 4.72
C PRO A 122 -11.10 -7.56 4.20
N LEU A 123 -11.65 -7.96 3.03
CA LEU A 123 -12.89 -7.38 2.49
C LEU A 123 -14.08 -7.69 3.38
N GLU A 124 -14.21 -8.91 3.90
CA GLU A 124 -15.30 -9.26 4.81
C GLU A 124 -15.26 -8.44 6.10
N ILE A 125 -14.04 -8.18 6.60
CA ILE A 125 -13.83 -7.30 7.76
C ILE A 125 -14.27 -5.87 7.45
N LEU A 126 -13.91 -5.37 6.26
CA LEU A 126 -14.30 -4.03 5.81
C LEU A 126 -15.81 -3.91 5.63
N ASP A 127 -16.44 -4.90 5.00
CA ASP A 127 -17.88 -4.93 4.76
C ASP A 127 -18.66 -5.01 6.07
N GLY A 128 -18.19 -5.83 7.01
CA GLY A 128 -18.74 -5.90 8.35
C GLY A 128 -18.65 -4.56 9.10
N TYR A 129 -17.52 -3.88 8.97
CA TYR A 129 -17.33 -2.55 9.52
C TYR A 129 -18.22 -1.51 8.82
N ALA A 130 -18.24 -1.50 7.49
CA ALA A 130 -19.02 -0.56 6.70
C ALA A 130 -20.52 -0.71 6.95
N GLY A 131 -21.04 -1.93 6.95
CA GLY A 131 -22.44 -2.20 7.24
C GLY A 131 -22.90 -1.72 8.63
N ARG A 132 -21.99 -1.74 9.60
CA ARG A 132 -22.27 -1.38 10.97
C ARG A 132 -22.11 0.12 11.26
N PHE A 133 -21.12 0.78 10.66
CA PHE A 133 -20.72 2.15 11.03
C PHE A 133 -20.78 3.16 9.90
N VAL A 134 -20.76 2.73 8.63
CA VAL A 134 -20.71 3.63 7.46
C VAL A 134 -21.53 3.04 6.33
N PRO A 135 -22.86 2.94 6.45
CA PRO A 135 -23.72 2.39 5.39
C PRO A 135 -23.52 3.12 4.06
N GLY A 136 -23.38 2.38 2.96
CA GLY A 136 -23.18 2.95 1.61
C GLY A 136 -21.76 3.37 1.27
N ALA A 137 -20.77 3.03 2.11
CA ALA A 137 -19.35 3.28 1.79
C ALA A 137 -18.90 2.44 0.58
N ASN A 138 -18.07 3.06 -0.29
CA ASN A 138 -17.39 2.33 -1.35
C ASN A 138 -16.38 1.34 -0.72
N THR A 139 -16.49 0.07 -1.09
CA THR A 139 -15.72 -1.04 -0.55
C THR A 139 -14.59 -1.53 -1.45
N THR A 140 -14.13 -0.76 -2.44
CA THR A 140 -12.96 -1.10 -3.25
C THR A 140 -11.68 -0.49 -2.62
N PRO A 141 -11.05 -1.13 -1.63
CA PRO A 141 -10.00 -0.49 -0.84
C PRO A 141 -8.60 -0.74 -1.37
N VAL A 142 -8.39 -1.84 -2.08
CA VAL A 142 -7.08 -2.30 -2.55
C VAL A 142 -7.20 -2.85 -3.95
N PHE A 143 -6.26 -2.51 -4.82
CA PHE A 143 -5.98 -3.24 -6.05
C PHE A 143 -4.78 -4.16 -5.79
N SER A 144 -4.99 -5.45 -6.04
CA SER A 144 -3.98 -6.50 -6.07
C SER A 144 -4.01 -7.12 -7.46
N PRO A 145 -2.87 -7.27 -8.15
CA PRO A 145 -2.81 -7.92 -9.46
C PRO A 145 -3.16 -9.41 -9.38
#